data_a6e09ee30f8bbff91e2b244575cf74ff
#
_entry.id   a6e09ee30f8bbff91e2b244575cf74ff
#
_cell.length_a   1.000
_cell.length_b   1.000
_cell.length_c   1.000
_cell.angle_alpha   90.00
_cell.angle_beta   90.00
_cell.angle_gamma   90.00
#
_symmetry.space_group_name_H-M   'P 1'
#
loop_
_entity.id
_entity.type
_entity.pdbx_description
1 polymer ?
#
loop_
_entity_poly.entity_id
_entity_poly.type
_entity_poly.pdbx_seq_one_letter_code
_entity_poly.pdbx_strand_id
1 'polypeptide(L)'
;SWPEVNEKLCFKGRVRRLKRNYRSTREISRAATAFLQGKKTGNEKVNADICVHSGPKPVLRGYKSKEEQWQIATFFIREMSKFLRLKTCSAAVLTPRNDLGYEAAEAMTKLGLPSALMKGHELRLDSTEVKVLTMHSAKGLEFPIVVIIGLHDGIIPRLPDDLQEEERDEEISSFRRLLYVSMTRAMRGLLVLYPEDAPSIFVNDLTSDYWNT
;
A
#
# COMPACT_ATOMS: atom_id res chain seq x y z
N SER A 1 -26.05 -0.68 17.82
CA SER A 1 -25.84 0.79 17.64
C SER A 1 -25.49 1.43 18.98
N TRP A 2 -24.93 2.67 19.00
CA TRP A 2 -24.58 3.39 20.23
C TRP A 2 -25.77 3.59 21.19
N PRO A 3 -27.01 3.83 20.73
CA PRO A 3 -28.18 3.87 21.60
C PRO A 3 -28.50 2.56 22.32
N GLU A 4 -28.08 1.40 21.79
CA GLU A 4 -28.26 0.09 22.47
C GLU A 4 -27.30 -0.10 23.64
N VAL A 5 -26.18 0.67 23.65
CA VAL A 5 -25.16 0.61 24.72
C VAL A 5 -25.49 1.57 25.87
N ASN A 6 -26.16 2.71 25.56
CA ASN A 6 -26.55 3.67 26.59
C ASN A 6 -27.71 4.56 26.09
N GLU A 7 -28.90 4.40 26.68
CA GLU A 7 -30.11 5.18 26.34
C GLU A 7 -29.97 6.71 26.52
N LYS A 8 -28.98 7.17 27.32
CA LYS A 8 -28.69 8.59 27.51
C LYS A 8 -27.85 9.20 26.41
N LEU A 9 -27.28 8.38 25.48
CA LEU A 9 -26.50 8.83 24.35
C LEU A 9 -27.37 9.05 23.10
N CYS A 10 -28.40 9.88 23.23
CA CYS A 10 -29.17 10.35 22.10
C CYS A 10 -28.42 11.43 21.34
N PHE A 11 -27.62 11.03 20.33
CA PHE A 11 -27.06 11.98 19.37
C PHE A 11 -28.16 12.48 18.42
N LYS A 12 -28.84 13.54 18.79
CA LYS A 12 -29.69 14.32 17.88
C LYS A 12 -28.80 15.19 16.98
N GLY A 13 -27.98 14.58 16.15
CA GLY A 13 -27.09 15.28 15.24
C GLY A 13 -27.22 14.74 13.82
N ARG A 14 -27.21 15.61 12.82
CA ARG A 14 -27.10 15.21 11.42
C ARG A 14 -25.76 14.53 11.23
N VAL A 15 -25.73 13.23 10.91
CA VAL A 15 -24.53 12.52 10.50
C VAL A 15 -24.00 13.20 9.23
N ARG A 16 -22.96 14.01 9.37
CA ARG A 16 -22.25 14.55 8.20
C ARG A 16 -21.20 13.52 7.79
N ARG A 17 -21.41 12.89 6.65
CA ARG A 17 -20.33 12.14 5.99
C ARG A 17 -19.28 13.14 5.54
N LEU A 18 -18.03 12.93 5.98
CA LEU A 18 -16.88 13.65 5.42
C LEU A 18 -16.75 13.24 3.95
N LYS A 19 -17.19 14.11 3.04
CA LYS A 19 -17.16 13.87 1.58
C LYS A 19 -15.78 14.14 0.97
N ARG A 20 -14.81 14.61 1.77
CA ARG A 20 -13.48 15.01 1.29
C ARG A 20 -12.42 14.10 1.90
N ASN A 21 -11.60 13.49 1.04
CA ASN A 21 -10.41 12.76 1.42
C ASN A 21 -9.23 13.73 1.44
N TYR A 22 -8.70 13.99 2.63
CA TYR A 22 -7.51 14.83 2.85
C TYR A 22 -6.24 13.99 2.97
N ARG A 23 -6.35 12.67 3.00
CA ARG A 23 -5.30 11.72 3.32
C ARG A 23 -4.37 11.50 2.14
N SER A 24 -4.89 10.97 1.05
CA SER A 24 -4.13 10.60 -0.15
C SER A 24 -4.34 11.60 -1.28
N THR A 25 -3.43 11.61 -2.25
CA THR A 25 -3.66 12.31 -3.52
C THR A 25 -4.76 11.62 -4.32
N ARG A 26 -5.38 12.39 -5.22
CA ARG A 26 -6.43 11.92 -6.12
C ARG A 26 -5.95 10.75 -6.97
N GLU A 27 -4.72 10.81 -7.44
CA GLU A 27 -4.10 9.84 -8.31
C GLU A 27 -3.93 8.49 -7.58
N ILE A 28 -3.41 8.49 -6.36
CA ILE A 28 -3.28 7.28 -5.52
C ILE A 28 -4.66 6.71 -5.18
N SER A 29 -5.61 7.56 -4.79
CA SER A 29 -6.96 7.12 -4.44
C SER A 29 -7.68 6.47 -5.62
N ARG A 30 -7.57 7.06 -6.83
CA ARG A 30 -8.15 6.50 -8.06
C ARG A 30 -7.51 5.17 -8.44
N ALA A 31 -6.18 5.09 -8.41
CA ALA A 31 -5.46 3.86 -8.72
C ALA A 31 -5.84 2.72 -7.77
N ALA A 32 -5.85 2.99 -6.46
CA ALA A 32 -6.23 2.00 -5.46
C ALA A 32 -7.70 1.57 -5.62
N THR A 33 -8.62 2.50 -5.88
CA THR A 33 -10.04 2.19 -6.06
C THR A 33 -10.28 1.39 -7.34
N ALA A 34 -9.64 1.75 -8.46
CA ALA A 34 -9.71 1.00 -9.70
C ALA A 34 -9.22 -0.45 -9.51
N PHE A 35 -8.11 -0.62 -8.79
CA PHE A 35 -7.59 -1.95 -8.42
C PHE A 35 -8.59 -2.77 -7.59
N LEU A 36 -9.23 -2.16 -6.58
CA LEU A 36 -10.19 -2.86 -5.72
C LEU A 36 -11.41 -3.37 -6.50
N GLN A 37 -11.87 -2.62 -7.50
CA GLN A 37 -13.02 -2.98 -8.32
C GLN A 37 -12.70 -4.09 -9.32
N GLY A 38 -11.44 -4.25 -9.71
CA GLY A 38 -10.99 -5.26 -10.69
C GLY A 38 -11.61 -5.07 -12.06
N LYS A 39 -11.47 -6.09 -12.93
CA LYS A 39 -12.01 -6.08 -14.31
C LYS A 39 -13.56 -6.14 -14.40
N LYS A 40 -14.28 -6.22 -13.30
CA LYS A 40 -15.76 -6.31 -13.27
C LYS A 40 -16.48 -5.00 -13.54
N THR A 41 -15.80 -4.00 -14.04
CA THR A 41 -16.38 -2.66 -14.14
C THR A 41 -16.98 -2.37 -15.49
N GLY A 42 -18.27 -2.66 -15.64
CA GLY A 42 -19.12 -1.81 -16.46
C GLY A 42 -19.46 -0.55 -15.67
N ASN A 43 -19.07 0.61 -16.18
CA ASN A 43 -19.64 1.97 -15.99
C ASN A 43 -20.11 2.46 -14.60
N GLU A 44 -19.79 1.84 -13.49
CA GLU A 44 -20.01 2.48 -12.20
C GLU A 44 -18.93 3.56 -12.01
N LYS A 45 -19.38 4.81 -12.10
CA LYS A 45 -18.56 5.97 -11.72
C LYS A 45 -18.04 5.73 -10.31
N VAL A 46 -16.73 5.43 -10.23
CA VAL A 46 -16.01 5.44 -8.96
C VAL A 46 -16.31 6.80 -8.32
N ASN A 47 -17.13 6.83 -7.29
CA ASN A 47 -17.20 7.97 -6.39
C ASN A 47 -15.87 8.03 -5.65
N ALA A 48 -14.82 8.41 -6.40
CA ALA A 48 -13.56 8.78 -5.81
C ALA A 48 -13.92 9.91 -4.84
N ASP A 49 -13.75 9.67 -3.56
CA ASP A 49 -13.83 10.71 -2.54
C ASP A 49 -13.19 11.96 -3.11
N ILE A 50 -13.81 13.12 -2.91
CA ILE A 50 -13.28 14.38 -3.42
C ILE A 50 -11.93 14.59 -2.73
N CYS A 51 -10.86 14.08 -3.34
CA CYS A 51 -9.52 14.27 -2.83
C CYS A 51 -9.13 15.74 -2.99
N VAL A 52 -8.69 16.34 -1.89
CA VAL A 52 -8.30 17.75 -1.86
C VAL A 52 -6.93 17.96 -2.51
N HIS A 53 -6.08 16.94 -2.46
CA HIS A 53 -4.72 17.02 -2.95
C HIS A 53 -4.55 16.25 -4.26
N SER A 54 -3.80 16.83 -5.20
CA SER A 54 -3.31 16.18 -6.41
C SER A 54 -1.82 15.92 -6.27
N GLY A 55 -1.31 14.91 -6.97
CA GLY A 55 0.10 14.52 -6.93
C GLY A 55 0.49 13.66 -8.13
N PRO A 56 1.70 13.10 -8.15
CA PRO A 56 2.11 12.20 -9.22
C PRO A 56 1.26 10.93 -9.22
N LYS A 57 1.13 10.31 -10.39
CA LYS A 57 0.57 8.96 -10.50
C LYS A 57 1.45 7.99 -9.69
N PRO A 58 0.86 6.98 -9.06
CA PRO A 58 1.65 5.91 -8.46
C PRO A 58 2.48 5.19 -9.52
N VAL A 59 3.60 4.61 -9.10
CA VAL A 59 4.55 3.92 -9.98
C VAL A 59 4.40 2.41 -9.79
N LEU A 60 4.31 1.69 -10.90
CA LEU A 60 4.39 0.24 -10.96
C LEU A 60 5.68 -0.13 -11.69
N ARG A 61 6.55 -0.93 -11.07
CA ARG A 61 7.84 -1.28 -11.66
C ARG A 61 8.18 -2.75 -11.49
N GLY A 62 8.52 -3.39 -12.62
CA GLY A 62 9.11 -4.71 -12.62
C GLY A 62 10.59 -4.66 -12.26
N TYR A 63 11.12 -5.76 -11.76
CA TYR A 63 12.54 -5.97 -11.50
C TYR A 63 12.96 -7.39 -11.90
N LYS A 64 14.22 -7.55 -12.31
CA LYS A 64 14.80 -8.83 -12.76
C LYS A 64 15.65 -9.52 -11.70
N SER A 65 16.11 -8.79 -10.71
CA SER A 65 16.90 -9.35 -9.61
C SER A 65 16.52 -8.68 -8.27
N LYS A 66 16.86 -9.36 -7.17
CA LYS A 66 16.67 -8.79 -5.82
C LYS A 66 17.46 -7.51 -5.62
N GLU A 67 18.68 -7.46 -6.16
CA GLU A 67 19.54 -6.27 -6.09
C GLU A 67 18.88 -5.08 -6.78
N GLU A 68 18.32 -5.29 -7.96
CA GLU A 68 17.61 -4.27 -8.72
C GLU A 68 16.35 -3.79 -7.95
N GLN A 69 15.60 -4.71 -7.32
CA GLN A 69 14.46 -4.36 -6.48
C GLN A 69 14.83 -3.34 -5.41
N TRP A 70 15.95 -3.57 -4.68
CA TRP A 70 16.37 -2.70 -3.61
C TRP A 70 16.94 -1.38 -4.11
N GLN A 71 17.61 -1.39 -5.27
CA GLN A 71 18.08 -0.18 -5.93
C GLN A 71 16.90 0.71 -6.33
N ILE A 72 15.87 0.15 -6.98
CA ILE A 72 14.66 0.88 -7.38
C ILE A 72 13.94 1.46 -6.14
N ALA A 73 13.73 0.65 -5.10
CA ALA A 73 13.08 1.08 -3.87
C ALA A 73 13.83 2.25 -3.20
N THR A 74 15.17 2.10 -3.05
CA THR A 74 16.03 3.11 -2.45
C THR A 74 16.05 4.40 -3.26
N PHE A 75 16.17 4.29 -4.58
CA PHE A 75 16.14 5.43 -5.48
C PHE A 75 14.81 6.19 -5.40
N PHE A 76 13.69 5.46 -5.48
CA PHE A 76 12.37 6.06 -5.40
C PHE A 76 12.16 6.83 -4.10
N ILE A 77 12.52 6.23 -2.95
CA ILE A 77 12.39 6.90 -1.64
C ILE A 77 13.22 8.17 -1.59
N ARG A 78 14.45 8.14 -2.10
CA ARG A 78 15.33 9.33 -2.11
C ARG A 78 14.76 10.44 -2.99
N GLU A 79 14.35 10.12 -4.22
CA GLU A 79 13.84 11.10 -5.16
C GLU A 79 12.49 11.70 -4.71
N MET A 80 11.57 10.85 -4.23
CA MET A 80 10.30 11.34 -3.68
C MET A 80 10.50 12.17 -2.41
N SER A 81 11.45 11.80 -1.56
CA SER A 81 11.76 12.61 -0.37
C SER A 81 12.29 14.00 -0.75
N LYS A 82 13.17 14.08 -1.74
CA LYS A 82 13.65 15.36 -2.30
C LYS A 82 12.50 16.17 -2.89
N PHE A 83 11.69 15.55 -3.74
CA PHE A 83 10.55 16.20 -4.39
C PHE A 83 9.56 16.79 -3.38
N LEU A 84 9.26 16.04 -2.32
CA LEU A 84 8.34 16.45 -1.26
C LEU A 84 8.99 17.32 -0.17
N ARG A 85 10.31 17.53 -0.22
CA ARG A 85 11.11 18.24 0.80
C ARG A 85 10.95 17.59 2.19
N LEU A 86 10.95 16.28 2.23
CA LEU A 86 10.84 15.45 3.44
C LEU A 86 12.14 14.69 3.70
N LYS A 87 12.31 14.23 4.94
CA LYS A 87 13.37 13.27 5.27
C LYS A 87 13.00 11.87 4.74
N THR A 88 13.98 11.07 4.37
CA THR A 88 13.76 9.69 3.90
C THR A 88 13.04 8.81 4.93
N CYS A 89 13.25 9.07 6.23
CA CYS A 89 12.55 8.38 7.31
C CYS A 89 11.04 8.64 7.36
N SER A 90 10.50 9.55 6.54
CA SER A 90 9.05 9.73 6.35
C SER A 90 8.44 8.66 5.45
N ALA A 91 9.28 7.81 4.83
CA ALA A 91 8.83 6.71 3.98
C ALA A 91 8.60 5.43 4.81
N ALA A 92 7.75 4.57 4.25
CA ALA A 92 7.56 3.20 4.71
C ALA A 92 7.66 2.21 3.55
N VAL A 93 8.20 1.03 3.85
CA VAL A 93 8.18 -0.14 2.96
C VAL A 93 7.22 -1.16 3.55
N LEU A 94 6.23 -1.57 2.77
CA LEU A 94 5.22 -2.53 3.18
C LEU A 94 5.50 -3.89 2.54
N THR A 95 5.55 -4.92 3.38
CA THR A 95 5.86 -6.29 2.99
C THR A 95 4.72 -7.23 3.36
N PRO A 96 4.55 -8.36 2.67
CA PRO A 96 3.55 -9.35 3.08
C PRO A 96 3.97 -10.12 4.34
N ARG A 97 5.29 -10.31 4.57
CA ARG A 97 5.85 -11.16 5.62
C ARG A 97 7.08 -10.52 6.28
N ASN A 98 7.36 -10.93 7.52
CA ASN A 98 8.49 -10.39 8.29
C ASN A 98 9.86 -10.74 7.70
N ASP A 99 10.03 -11.94 7.13
CA ASP A 99 11.29 -12.38 6.52
C ASP A 99 11.70 -11.47 5.37
N LEU A 100 10.77 -11.16 4.45
CA LEU A 100 10.99 -10.17 3.40
C LEU A 100 11.25 -8.76 3.95
N GLY A 101 10.65 -8.43 5.08
CA GLY A 101 10.89 -7.18 5.77
C GLY A 101 12.31 -7.06 6.33
N TYR A 102 12.86 -8.12 6.92
CA TYR A 102 14.25 -8.16 7.38
C TYR A 102 15.21 -8.02 6.20
N GLU A 103 14.97 -8.77 5.11
CA GLU A 103 15.78 -8.69 3.90
C GLU A 103 15.78 -7.27 3.32
N ALA A 104 14.59 -6.63 3.23
CA ALA A 104 14.45 -5.26 2.75
C ALA A 104 15.24 -4.25 3.60
N ALA A 105 15.10 -4.34 4.92
CA ALA A 105 15.76 -3.42 5.85
C ALA A 105 17.29 -3.54 5.76
N GLU A 106 17.81 -4.76 5.70
CA GLU A 106 19.25 -5.02 5.57
C GLU A 106 19.80 -4.52 4.23
N ALA A 107 19.14 -4.87 3.13
CA ALA A 107 19.59 -4.51 1.79
C ALA A 107 19.57 -2.99 1.56
N MET A 108 18.51 -2.31 1.97
CA MET A 108 18.40 -0.85 1.82
C MET A 108 19.41 -0.12 2.71
N THR A 109 19.71 -0.65 3.91
CA THR A 109 20.75 -0.11 4.78
C THR A 109 22.13 -0.26 4.14
N LYS A 110 22.44 -1.40 3.51
CA LYS A 110 23.68 -1.61 2.73
C LYS A 110 23.81 -0.63 1.56
N LEU A 111 22.68 -0.21 0.97
CA LEU A 111 22.63 0.83 -0.07
C LEU A 111 22.68 2.27 0.49
N GLY A 112 22.99 2.42 1.79
CA GLY A 112 23.12 3.72 2.45
C GLY A 112 21.79 4.41 2.73
N LEU A 113 20.69 3.65 2.85
CA LEU A 113 19.40 4.14 3.30
C LEU A 113 19.01 3.41 4.60
N PRO A 114 19.33 3.96 5.78
CA PRO A 114 19.03 3.32 7.05
C PRO A 114 17.56 2.93 7.15
N SER A 115 17.31 1.65 7.37
CA SER A 115 15.96 1.06 7.35
C SER A 115 15.85 0.00 8.43
N ALA A 116 14.70 -0.08 9.09
CA ALA A 116 14.47 -1.06 10.15
C ALA A 116 13.07 -1.69 10.05
N LEU A 117 13.01 -3.02 10.22
CA LEU A 117 11.74 -3.71 10.40
C LEU A 117 11.18 -3.37 11.78
N MET A 118 9.96 -2.84 11.80
CA MET A 118 9.26 -2.46 13.02
C MET A 118 8.02 -3.35 13.20
N LYS A 119 7.93 -4.00 14.35
CA LYS A 119 6.75 -4.78 14.74
C LYS A 119 5.79 -3.88 15.53
N GLY A 120 4.49 -4.21 15.52
CA GLY A 120 3.43 -3.33 16.00
C GLY A 120 3.69 -2.61 17.34
N HIS A 121 4.20 -3.30 18.36
CA HIS A 121 4.54 -2.71 19.67
C HIS A 121 5.90 -2.00 19.71
N GLU A 122 6.75 -2.18 18.72
CA GLU A 122 8.07 -1.56 18.59
C GLU A 122 8.06 -0.38 17.58
N LEU A 123 6.88 -0.01 17.09
CA LEU A 123 6.74 1.05 16.10
C LEU A 123 7.15 2.41 16.69
N ARG A 124 8.27 2.94 16.20
CA ARG A 124 8.76 4.28 16.51
C ARG A 124 8.61 5.19 15.30
N LEU A 125 7.57 5.99 15.27
CA LEU A 125 7.32 6.93 14.18
C LEU A 125 8.37 8.06 14.12
N ASP A 126 9.00 8.36 15.23
CA ASP A 126 10.07 9.35 15.41
C ASP A 126 11.47 8.83 15.00
N SER A 127 11.60 7.53 14.68
CA SER A 127 12.87 6.95 14.19
C SER A 127 13.39 7.68 12.95
N THR A 128 14.71 7.82 12.87
CA THR A 128 15.42 8.37 11.69
C THR A 128 15.57 7.36 10.55
N GLU A 129 15.15 6.13 10.74
CA GLU A 129 15.20 5.04 9.77
C GLU A 129 13.92 4.98 8.94
N VAL A 130 14.00 4.47 7.71
CA VAL A 130 12.83 4.08 6.92
C VAL A 130 12.13 2.92 7.62
N LYS A 131 10.82 3.06 7.83
CA LYS A 131 10.02 2.04 8.51
C LYS A 131 9.71 0.91 7.54
N VAL A 132 10.15 -0.29 7.87
CA VAL A 132 9.72 -1.50 7.16
C VAL A 132 8.67 -2.19 8.01
N LEU A 133 7.50 -2.46 7.44
CA LEU A 133 6.33 -2.97 8.16
C LEU A 133 5.66 -4.08 7.36
N THR A 134 5.00 -5.01 8.02
CA THR A 134 4.07 -5.87 7.29
C THR A 134 2.83 -5.07 6.88
N MET A 135 2.19 -5.47 5.78
CA MET A 135 0.95 -4.86 5.30
C MET A 135 -0.14 -4.87 6.38
N HIS A 136 -0.19 -5.91 7.22
CA HIS A 136 -1.11 -6.00 8.34
C HIS A 136 -0.78 -5.00 9.45
N SER A 137 0.50 -4.86 9.79
CA SER A 137 0.96 -3.92 10.82
C SER A 137 0.77 -2.45 10.41
N ALA A 138 0.72 -2.17 9.12
CA ALA A 138 0.50 -0.83 8.59
C ALA A 138 -0.97 -0.38 8.67
N LYS A 139 -1.90 -1.25 9.09
CA LYS A 139 -3.31 -0.89 9.22
C LYS A 139 -3.49 0.24 10.23
N GLY A 140 -4.13 1.34 9.80
CA GLY A 140 -4.36 2.53 10.64
C GLY A 140 -3.23 3.57 10.60
N LEU A 141 -2.07 3.23 10.04
CA LEU A 141 -0.95 4.16 9.85
C LEU A 141 -1.03 4.85 8.49
N GLU A 142 -0.29 5.94 8.33
CA GLU A 142 -0.20 6.71 7.08
C GLU A 142 1.22 7.26 6.93
N PHE A 143 1.73 7.21 5.70
CA PHE A 143 3.09 7.66 5.39
C PHE A 143 3.09 8.54 4.14
N PRO A 144 3.88 9.61 4.12
CA PRO A 144 4.04 10.44 2.94
C PRO A 144 4.45 9.64 1.70
N ILE A 145 5.32 8.66 1.86
CA ILE A 145 5.86 7.82 0.79
C ILE A 145 5.72 6.35 1.20
N VAL A 146 5.17 5.54 0.31
CA VAL A 146 5.03 4.09 0.53
C VAL A 146 5.64 3.33 -0.66
N VAL A 147 6.41 2.31 -0.35
CA VAL A 147 6.86 1.29 -1.29
C VAL A 147 6.23 -0.04 -0.89
N ILE A 148 5.57 -0.71 -1.82
CA ILE A 148 4.99 -2.03 -1.62
C ILE A 148 5.86 -3.05 -2.35
N ILE A 149 6.29 -4.09 -1.65
CA ILE A 149 7.09 -5.19 -2.19
C ILE A 149 6.39 -6.53 -1.97
N GLY A 150 6.88 -7.56 -2.67
CA GLY A 150 6.38 -8.94 -2.50
C GLY A 150 5.16 -9.27 -3.33
N LEU A 151 4.87 -8.51 -4.41
CA LEU A 151 3.87 -8.87 -5.41
C LEU A 151 4.41 -10.00 -6.32
N HIS A 152 4.73 -11.11 -5.71
CA HIS A 152 5.26 -12.30 -6.34
C HIS A 152 4.20 -13.40 -6.34
N ASP A 153 4.17 -14.22 -7.39
CA ASP A 153 3.33 -15.42 -7.45
C ASP A 153 3.64 -16.37 -6.27
N GLY A 154 2.61 -16.91 -5.65
CA GLY A 154 2.74 -17.76 -4.44
C GLY A 154 3.07 -17.00 -3.14
N ILE A 155 3.26 -15.67 -3.19
CA ILE A 155 3.43 -14.83 -1.99
C ILE A 155 2.19 -13.95 -1.77
N ILE A 156 1.74 -13.24 -2.81
CA ILE A 156 0.49 -12.48 -2.81
C ILE A 156 -0.23 -12.73 -4.16
N PRO A 157 -1.36 -13.41 -4.16
CA PRO A 157 -1.93 -14.15 -3.05
C PRO A 157 -1.14 -15.43 -2.72
N ARG A 158 -1.15 -15.84 -1.47
CA ARG A 158 -0.69 -17.17 -1.07
C ARG A 158 -1.91 -18.07 -1.01
N LEU A 159 -2.04 -18.94 -1.99
CA LEU A 159 -3.17 -19.88 -2.09
C LEU A 159 -2.66 -21.29 -1.81
N PRO A 160 -3.19 -22.00 -0.81
CA PRO A 160 -2.98 -23.45 -0.63
C PRO A 160 -3.46 -24.21 -1.86
N ASP A 161 -2.78 -25.33 -2.18
CA ASP A 161 -3.08 -26.12 -3.38
C ASP A 161 -4.41 -26.89 -3.30
N ASP A 162 -4.92 -27.12 -2.09
CA ASP A 162 -6.09 -27.91 -1.76
C ASP A 162 -7.40 -27.13 -1.57
N LEU A 163 -7.38 -25.81 -1.84
CA LEU A 163 -8.57 -24.96 -1.72
C LEU A 163 -9.61 -25.26 -2.79
N GLN A 164 -10.88 -25.33 -2.38
CA GLN A 164 -12.01 -25.33 -3.27
C GLN A 164 -12.13 -23.97 -4.01
N GLU A 165 -12.82 -23.96 -5.14
CA GLU A 165 -12.89 -22.76 -6.00
C GLU A 165 -13.50 -21.55 -5.29
N GLU A 166 -14.55 -21.76 -4.48
CA GLU A 166 -15.21 -20.71 -3.71
C GLU A 166 -14.28 -20.14 -2.62
N GLU A 167 -13.56 -20.99 -1.90
CA GLU A 167 -12.59 -20.60 -0.87
C GLU A 167 -11.40 -19.83 -1.50
N ARG A 168 -10.98 -20.28 -2.70
CA ARG A 168 -9.93 -19.62 -3.47
C ARG A 168 -10.33 -18.18 -3.85
N ASP A 169 -11.56 -17.96 -4.29
CA ASP A 169 -12.06 -16.63 -4.63
C ASP A 169 -12.16 -15.72 -3.41
N GLU A 170 -12.55 -16.25 -2.26
CA GLU A 170 -12.57 -15.51 -0.99
C GLU A 170 -11.16 -15.09 -0.56
N GLU A 171 -10.18 -15.98 -0.65
CA GLU A 171 -8.78 -15.69 -0.34
C GLU A 171 -8.21 -14.63 -1.28
N ILE A 172 -8.42 -14.76 -2.60
CA ILE A 172 -8.02 -13.74 -3.59
C ILE A 172 -8.65 -12.39 -3.24
N SER A 173 -9.94 -12.37 -2.89
CA SER A 173 -10.62 -11.14 -2.48
C SER A 173 -10.06 -10.54 -1.19
N SER A 174 -9.64 -11.39 -0.25
CA SER A 174 -8.99 -10.97 0.99
C SER A 174 -7.63 -10.30 0.73
N PHE A 175 -6.79 -10.94 -0.08
CA PHE A 175 -5.50 -10.35 -0.48
C PHE A 175 -5.67 -9.06 -1.31
N ARG A 176 -6.68 -8.99 -2.17
CA ARG A 176 -7.02 -7.77 -2.90
C ARG A 176 -7.36 -6.62 -1.94
N ARG A 177 -8.18 -6.88 -0.92
CA ARG A 177 -8.49 -5.89 0.12
C ARG A 177 -7.25 -5.48 0.92
N LEU A 178 -6.39 -6.43 1.27
CA LEU A 178 -5.13 -6.14 1.97
C LEU A 178 -4.22 -5.22 1.15
N LEU A 179 -4.06 -5.50 -0.14
CA LEU A 179 -3.25 -4.69 -1.04
C LEU A 179 -3.86 -3.30 -1.25
N TYR A 180 -5.18 -3.21 -1.42
CA TYR A 180 -5.90 -1.93 -1.46
C TYR A 180 -5.65 -1.09 -0.20
N VAL A 181 -5.80 -1.69 0.99
CA VAL A 181 -5.54 -1.00 2.25
C VAL A 181 -4.08 -0.54 2.33
N SER A 182 -3.13 -1.36 1.86
CA SER A 182 -1.71 -1.02 1.82
C SER A 182 -1.43 0.17 0.88
N MET A 183 -2.02 0.21 -0.30
CA MET A 183 -1.92 1.34 -1.23
C MET A 183 -2.47 2.64 -0.62
N THR A 184 -3.58 2.55 0.11
CA THR A 184 -4.20 3.71 0.76
C THR A 184 -3.44 4.22 1.99
N ARG A 185 -2.34 3.57 2.39
CA ARG A 185 -1.41 4.10 3.41
C ARG A 185 -0.52 5.21 2.86
N ALA A 186 -0.39 5.31 1.53
CA ALA A 186 0.39 6.34 0.87
C ALA A 186 -0.37 7.67 0.81
N MET A 187 0.28 8.73 1.27
CA MET A 187 -0.29 10.08 1.23
C MET A 187 0.08 10.82 -0.07
N ARG A 188 1.35 10.74 -0.52
CA ARG A 188 1.90 11.57 -1.61
C ARG A 188 2.64 10.79 -2.68
N GLY A 189 3.33 9.70 -2.33
CA GLY A 189 4.10 8.86 -3.25
C GLY A 189 3.84 7.39 -3.00
N LEU A 190 3.58 6.63 -4.06
CA LEU A 190 3.37 5.20 -4.02
C LEU A 190 4.16 4.52 -5.13
N LEU A 191 4.96 3.54 -4.74
CA LEU A 191 5.63 2.60 -5.63
C LEU A 191 5.18 1.18 -5.31
N VAL A 192 4.89 0.40 -6.33
CA VAL A 192 4.61 -1.04 -6.24
C VAL A 192 5.64 -1.78 -7.07
N LEU A 193 6.34 -2.74 -6.46
CA LEU A 193 7.37 -3.55 -7.09
C LEU A 193 6.93 -5.00 -7.27
N TYR A 194 7.23 -5.57 -8.43
CA TYR A 194 6.94 -6.97 -8.73
C TYR A 194 8.09 -7.61 -9.53
N PRO A 195 8.39 -8.92 -9.37
CA PRO A 195 9.37 -9.63 -10.18
C PRO A 195 8.82 -9.85 -11.59
N GLU A 196 9.64 -9.64 -12.62
CA GLU A 196 9.21 -9.82 -14.02
C GLU A 196 9.03 -11.30 -14.38
N ASP A 197 9.77 -12.21 -13.75
CA ASP A 197 9.73 -13.66 -14.00
C ASP A 197 8.56 -14.39 -13.32
N ALA A 198 8.09 -13.88 -12.19
CA ALA A 198 7.01 -14.48 -11.41
C ALA A 198 6.07 -13.43 -10.81
N PRO A 199 5.38 -12.61 -11.64
CA PRO A 199 4.52 -11.55 -11.14
C PRO A 199 3.26 -12.12 -10.48
N SER A 200 2.80 -11.45 -9.43
CA SER A 200 1.48 -11.71 -8.85
C SER A 200 0.37 -11.54 -9.88
N ILE A 201 -0.69 -12.33 -9.77
CA ILE A 201 -1.92 -12.17 -10.58
C ILE A 201 -2.50 -10.75 -10.50
N PHE A 202 -2.26 -10.05 -9.42
CA PHE A 202 -2.75 -8.69 -9.19
C PHE A 202 -2.05 -7.63 -10.04
N VAL A 203 -0.86 -7.91 -10.57
CA VAL A 203 -0.13 -6.97 -11.44
C VAL A 203 -0.95 -6.64 -12.70
N ASN A 204 -1.70 -7.61 -13.22
CA ASN A 204 -2.56 -7.43 -14.39
C ASN A 204 -3.74 -6.46 -14.17
N ASP A 205 -4.07 -6.17 -12.93
CA ASP A 205 -5.15 -5.24 -12.56
C ASP A 205 -4.63 -3.81 -12.29
N LEU A 206 -3.29 -3.63 -12.29
CA LEU A 206 -2.62 -2.35 -12.12
C LEU A 206 -2.37 -1.70 -13.49
N THR A 207 -3.41 -1.09 -14.06
CA THR A 207 -3.40 -0.62 -15.45
C THR A 207 -2.69 0.71 -15.63
N SER A 208 -2.08 0.91 -16.81
CA SER A 208 -1.36 2.15 -17.20
C SER A 208 -2.21 3.42 -17.16
N ASP A 209 -3.55 3.33 -17.16
CA ASP A 209 -4.43 4.49 -17.06
C ASP A 209 -4.22 5.25 -15.74
N TYR A 210 -3.94 4.51 -14.66
CA TYR A 210 -3.76 5.05 -13.32
C TYR A 210 -2.33 4.98 -12.81
N TRP A 211 -1.44 4.23 -13.48
CA TRP A 211 -0.08 3.95 -13.05
C TRP A 211 0.95 4.45 -14.06
N ASN A 212 2.11 4.88 -13.57
CA ASN A 212 3.32 5.02 -14.38
C ASN A 212 4.04 3.67 -14.36
N THR A 213 4.28 3.08 -15.53
CA THR A 213 4.97 1.79 -15.71
C THR A 213 6.36 1.99 -16.30
#